data_7a3243caef0f916427bf972de20b1ef9
#
_entry.id   7a3243caef0f916427bf972de20b1ef9
#
_cell.length_a   1.000
_cell.length_b   1.000
_cell.length_c   1.000
_cell.angle_alpha   90.00
_cell.angle_beta   90.00
_cell.angle_gamma   90.00
#
_symmetry.space_group_name_H-M   'P 1'
#
loop_
_entity.id
_entity.type
_entity.pdbx_description
1 polymer ?
#
loop_
_entity_poly.entity_id
_entity_poly.type
_entity_poly.pdbx_seq_one_letter_code
_entity_poly.pdbx_strand_id
1 'polypeptide(L)'
;SLDMVTADHEGRDFLFPSSQTALEYYQQLYGAPGKSQIVFNTPIVLYTHRPILEAFQKRGLVTERDGVYYMDMAGLVAEIEAGTAWADLGLPELYGTVAVSTTDPVRSNSGNMFAGLLANVLCGGVADEASVEAVLPRLQTIFEKLGYMEASSSDLFDQFLKTGMGAKPIIAAYENQLLEFAAENPGDW
;
A
#
# COMPACT_ATOMS: atom_id res chain seq x y z
N SER A 1 -13.15 -6.72 -2.83
CA SER A 1 -13.45 -5.30 -2.74
C SER A 1 -14.77 -5.04 -2.01
N LEU A 2 -15.02 -3.80 -1.62
CA LEU A 2 -16.25 -3.40 -0.93
C LEU A 2 -17.50 -3.61 -1.79
N ASP A 3 -17.39 -3.57 -3.12
CA ASP A 3 -18.50 -3.83 -4.05
C ASP A 3 -19.14 -5.21 -3.85
N MET A 4 -18.36 -6.19 -3.40
CA MET A 4 -18.90 -7.52 -3.07
C MET A 4 -19.93 -7.46 -1.96
N VAL A 5 -19.78 -6.52 -1.02
CA VAL A 5 -20.67 -6.36 0.14
C VAL A 5 -22.04 -5.80 -0.26
N THR A 6 -22.06 -4.90 -1.24
CA THR A 6 -23.29 -4.25 -1.72
C THR A 6 -23.93 -4.94 -2.92
N ALA A 7 -23.25 -5.95 -3.49
CA ALA A 7 -23.79 -6.74 -4.59
C ALA A 7 -24.96 -7.63 -4.14
N ASP A 8 -25.74 -8.10 -5.10
CA ASP A 8 -26.76 -9.10 -4.84
C ASP A 8 -26.13 -10.40 -4.33
N HIS A 9 -26.61 -10.90 -3.20
CA HIS A 9 -26.15 -12.12 -2.54
C HIS A 9 -27.04 -13.34 -2.82
N GLU A 10 -28.14 -13.19 -3.56
CA GLU A 10 -29.05 -14.29 -3.86
C GLU A 10 -28.31 -15.44 -4.57
N GLY A 11 -28.50 -16.65 -4.10
CA GLY A 11 -27.86 -17.86 -4.63
C GLY A 11 -26.37 -18.01 -4.29
N ARG A 12 -25.82 -17.21 -3.37
CA ARG A 12 -24.44 -17.34 -2.91
C ARG A 12 -24.37 -18.02 -1.55
N ASP A 13 -23.59 -19.08 -1.46
CA ASP A 13 -23.41 -19.84 -0.21
C ASP A 13 -22.47 -19.12 0.76
N PHE A 14 -21.50 -18.34 0.25
CA PHE A 14 -20.55 -17.57 1.04
C PHE A 14 -20.01 -16.37 0.26
N LEU A 15 -19.49 -15.38 1.00
CA LEU A 15 -18.71 -14.27 0.49
C LEU A 15 -17.25 -14.45 0.91
N PHE A 16 -16.33 -14.15 0.01
CA PHE A 16 -14.88 -14.24 0.26
C PHE A 16 -14.22 -12.89 -0.01
N PRO A 17 -14.39 -11.91 0.88
CA PRO A 17 -13.77 -10.59 0.72
C PRO A 17 -12.28 -10.65 1.01
N SER A 18 -11.53 -9.74 0.39
CA SER A 18 -10.08 -9.63 0.52
C SER A 18 -9.61 -8.77 1.68
N SER A 19 -10.51 -8.31 2.56
CA SER A 19 -10.15 -7.55 3.75
C SER A 19 -11.19 -7.69 4.87
N GLN A 20 -10.75 -7.49 6.10
CA GLN A 20 -11.64 -7.41 7.26
C GLN A 20 -12.56 -6.17 7.20
N THR A 21 -12.11 -5.08 6.61
CA THR A 21 -12.93 -3.88 6.39
C THR A 21 -14.21 -4.21 5.64
N ALA A 22 -14.17 -5.13 4.69
CA ALA A 22 -15.37 -5.57 3.98
C ALA A 22 -16.32 -6.38 4.88
N LEU A 23 -15.79 -7.15 5.83
CA LEU A 23 -16.62 -7.84 6.83
C LEU A 23 -17.29 -6.84 7.77
N GLU A 24 -16.54 -5.85 8.26
CA GLU A 24 -17.10 -4.79 9.11
C GLU A 24 -18.18 -3.98 8.38
N TYR A 25 -17.94 -3.65 7.11
CA TYR A 25 -18.94 -2.97 6.28
C TYR A 25 -20.19 -3.83 6.06
N TYR A 26 -20.02 -5.12 5.83
CA TYR A 26 -21.15 -6.07 5.78
C TYR A 26 -21.95 -6.05 7.09
N GLN A 27 -21.26 -6.08 8.23
CA GLN A 27 -21.91 -6.07 9.55
C GLN A 27 -22.70 -4.77 9.81
N GLN A 28 -22.19 -3.64 9.34
CA GLN A 28 -22.91 -2.36 9.44
C GLN A 28 -24.22 -2.36 8.63
N LEU A 29 -24.19 -2.95 7.43
CA LEU A 29 -25.34 -2.94 6.53
C LEU A 29 -26.38 -4.04 6.86
N TYR A 30 -25.93 -5.22 7.23
CA TYR A 30 -26.76 -6.43 7.31
C TYR A 30 -26.73 -7.11 8.68
N GLY A 31 -25.95 -6.60 9.61
CA GLY A 31 -25.73 -7.25 10.92
C GLY A 31 -24.68 -8.37 10.87
N ALA A 32 -24.47 -9.01 12.00
CA ALA A 32 -23.45 -10.06 12.10
C ALA A 32 -23.77 -11.25 11.19
N PRO A 33 -22.82 -11.75 10.39
CA PRO A 33 -23.02 -12.98 9.62
C PRO A 33 -23.18 -14.18 10.56
N GLY A 34 -23.90 -15.21 10.11
CA GLY A 34 -24.10 -16.43 10.90
C GLY A 34 -22.78 -17.14 11.22
N LYS A 35 -21.79 -17.04 10.34
CA LYS A 35 -20.43 -17.56 10.53
C LYS A 35 -19.43 -16.73 9.74
N SER A 36 -18.27 -16.44 10.34
CA SER A 36 -17.14 -15.84 9.65
C SER A 36 -15.84 -16.51 10.09
N GLN A 37 -14.86 -16.58 9.18
CA GLN A 37 -13.57 -17.20 9.43
C GLN A 37 -12.49 -16.45 8.64
N ILE A 38 -11.42 -16.03 9.30
CA ILE A 38 -10.23 -15.57 8.61
C ILE A 38 -9.48 -16.79 8.08
N VAL A 39 -9.22 -16.83 6.78
CA VAL A 39 -8.52 -17.93 6.13
C VAL A 39 -7.01 -17.71 6.15
N PHE A 40 -6.57 -16.50 5.82
CA PHE A 40 -5.18 -16.07 5.91
C PHE A 40 -5.10 -14.55 6.03
N ASN A 41 -3.96 -14.05 6.47
CA ASN A 41 -3.62 -12.62 6.49
C ASN A 41 -2.30 -12.40 5.77
N THR A 42 -2.22 -11.31 5.02
CA THR A 42 -1.00 -10.80 4.43
C THR A 42 -0.97 -9.28 4.60
N PRO A 43 0.09 -8.71 5.20
CA PRO A 43 0.17 -7.26 5.36
C PRO A 43 0.46 -6.55 4.03
N ILE A 44 0.12 -5.27 3.97
CA ILE A 44 0.68 -4.35 2.96
C ILE A 44 2.06 -3.91 3.47
N VAL A 45 3.06 -4.07 2.62
CA VAL A 45 4.44 -3.67 2.88
C VAL A 45 4.96 -2.77 1.76
N LEU A 46 6.06 -2.08 2.01
CA LEU A 46 6.78 -1.32 0.98
C LEU A 46 7.90 -2.18 0.40
N TYR A 47 7.92 -2.29 -0.92
CA TYR A 47 9.06 -2.84 -1.64
C TYR A 47 9.88 -1.72 -2.26
N THR A 48 11.18 -1.84 -2.19
CA THR A 48 12.11 -0.90 -2.79
C THR A 48 13.42 -1.57 -3.20
N HIS A 49 14.28 -0.82 -3.87
CA HIS A 49 15.59 -1.27 -4.31
C HIS A 49 16.67 -0.83 -3.30
N ARG A 50 17.73 -1.62 -3.19
CA ARG A 50 18.81 -1.38 -2.23
C ARG A 50 19.37 0.05 -2.23
N PRO A 51 19.65 0.72 -3.37
CA PRO A 51 20.15 2.09 -3.36
C PRO A 51 19.18 3.08 -2.69
N ILE A 52 17.86 2.90 -2.89
CA ILE A 52 16.82 3.73 -2.29
C ILE A 52 16.72 3.45 -0.77
N LEU A 53 16.77 2.18 -0.38
CA LEU A 53 16.81 1.78 1.03
C LEU A 53 17.97 2.46 1.76
N GLU A 54 19.18 2.40 1.19
CA GLU A 54 20.38 3.03 1.76
C GLU A 54 20.27 4.56 1.83
N ALA A 55 19.67 5.19 0.83
CA ALA A 55 19.40 6.62 0.83
C ALA A 55 18.43 7.01 1.97
N PHE A 56 17.37 6.23 2.17
CA PHE A 56 16.43 6.44 3.26
C PHE A 56 17.03 6.16 4.65
N GLN A 57 17.92 5.18 4.77
CA GLN A 57 18.69 4.97 6.01
C GLN A 57 19.57 6.18 6.33
N LYS A 58 20.29 6.72 5.35
CA LYS A 58 21.11 7.94 5.51
C LYS A 58 20.27 9.16 5.88
N ARG A 59 19.04 9.24 5.36
CA ARG A 59 18.08 10.30 5.68
C ARG A 59 17.43 10.13 7.06
N GLY A 60 17.60 8.96 7.69
CA GLY A 60 16.98 8.63 8.98
C GLY A 60 15.52 8.20 8.90
N LEU A 61 15.02 7.90 7.67
CA LEU A 61 13.66 7.46 7.41
C LEU A 61 13.48 5.95 7.56
N VAL A 62 14.57 5.19 7.50
CA VAL A 62 14.55 3.74 7.68
C VAL A 62 15.50 3.33 8.80
N THR A 63 14.99 2.50 9.68
CA THR A 63 15.79 1.84 10.73
C THR A 63 15.77 0.33 10.50
N GLU A 64 16.85 -0.34 10.88
CA GLU A 64 16.96 -1.80 10.87
C GLU A 64 16.96 -2.33 12.30
N ARG A 65 16.19 -3.39 12.54
CA ARG A 65 16.17 -4.12 13.82
C ARG A 65 16.04 -5.61 13.51
N ASP A 66 16.99 -6.38 13.96
CA ASP A 66 17.01 -7.85 13.80
C ASP A 66 16.84 -8.31 12.34
N GLY A 67 17.44 -7.60 11.38
CA GLY A 67 17.33 -7.89 9.95
C GLY A 67 16.04 -7.44 9.28
N VAL A 68 15.17 -6.74 10.02
CA VAL A 68 13.92 -6.17 9.49
C VAL A 68 14.05 -4.66 9.35
N TYR A 69 13.63 -4.14 8.19
CA TYR A 69 13.64 -2.71 7.91
C TYR A 69 12.28 -2.08 8.24
N TYR A 70 12.32 -0.98 8.96
CA TYR A 70 11.14 -0.21 9.39
C TYR A 70 11.19 1.18 8.79
N MET A 71 10.16 1.53 8.02
CA MET A 71 9.99 2.85 7.43
C MET A 71 9.27 3.78 8.42
N ASP A 72 9.82 4.98 8.62
CA ASP A 72 9.06 6.12 9.19
C ASP A 72 8.07 6.63 8.15
N MET A 73 6.84 6.16 8.23
CA MET A 73 5.80 6.53 7.27
C MET A 73 5.43 8.00 7.34
N ALA A 74 5.48 8.63 8.51
CA ALA A 74 5.20 10.06 8.65
C ALA A 74 6.29 10.90 7.97
N GLY A 75 7.56 10.53 8.16
CA GLY A 75 8.68 11.13 7.46
C GLY A 75 8.63 10.93 5.95
N LEU A 76 8.28 9.73 5.48
CA LEU A 76 8.10 9.45 4.05
C LEU A 76 7.00 10.31 3.43
N VAL A 77 5.85 10.42 4.09
CA VAL A 77 4.74 11.29 3.65
C VAL A 77 5.19 12.75 3.57
N ALA A 78 5.97 13.23 4.55
CA ALA A 78 6.50 14.60 4.53
C ALA A 78 7.41 14.83 3.30
N GLU A 79 8.27 13.88 2.94
CA GLU A 79 9.11 13.99 1.72
C GLU A 79 8.24 14.00 0.45
N ILE A 80 7.17 13.18 0.39
CA ILE A 80 6.23 13.16 -0.74
C ILE A 80 5.50 14.51 -0.86
N GLU A 81 4.99 15.06 0.24
CA GLU A 81 4.27 16.34 0.25
C GLU A 81 5.19 17.50 -0.13
N ALA A 82 6.42 17.51 0.38
CA ALA A 82 7.45 18.48 0.04
C ALA A 82 7.87 18.41 -1.44
N GLY A 83 7.60 17.31 -2.12
CA GLY A 83 8.06 17.09 -3.49
C GLY A 83 9.57 16.94 -3.57
N THR A 84 10.19 16.31 -2.55
CA THR A 84 11.62 16.08 -2.48
C THR A 84 12.09 15.31 -3.71
N ALA A 85 13.05 15.84 -4.44
CA ALA A 85 13.62 15.16 -5.60
C ALA A 85 14.50 13.96 -5.17
N TRP A 86 14.53 12.91 -5.95
CA TRP A 86 15.44 11.79 -5.71
C TRP A 86 16.91 12.22 -5.66
N ALA A 87 17.27 13.21 -6.48
CA ALA A 87 18.62 13.80 -6.47
C ALA A 87 19.01 14.41 -5.11
N ASP A 88 18.04 14.99 -4.38
CA ASP A 88 18.27 15.58 -3.04
C ASP A 88 18.52 14.51 -1.97
N LEU A 89 18.13 13.27 -2.28
CA LEU A 89 18.42 12.09 -1.44
C LEU A 89 19.71 11.36 -1.88
N GLY A 90 20.46 11.95 -2.81
CA GLY A 90 21.71 11.40 -3.32
C GLY A 90 21.53 10.33 -4.42
N LEU A 91 20.40 10.33 -5.10
CA LEU A 91 20.03 9.43 -6.20
C LEU A 91 19.80 10.22 -7.50
N PRO A 92 20.82 10.91 -8.04
CA PRO A 92 20.64 11.77 -9.21
C PRO A 92 20.30 11.01 -10.49
N GLU A 93 20.47 9.69 -10.51
CA GLU A 93 20.06 8.81 -11.61
C GLU A 93 18.55 8.55 -11.66
N LEU A 94 17.83 8.86 -10.58
CA LEU A 94 16.37 8.77 -10.55
C LEU A 94 15.73 10.11 -10.91
N TYR A 95 14.80 10.04 -11.85
CA TYR A 95 14.03 11.22 -12.25
C TYR A 95 12.82 11.44 -11.36
N GLY A 96 12.48 12.71 -11.15
CA GLY A 96 11.27 13.12 -10.42
C GLY A 96 11.45 13.20 -8.91
N THR A 97 10.35 13.06 -8.20
CA THR A 97 10.25 13.23 -6.75
C THR A 97 9.88 11.93 -6.04
N VAL A 98 10.10 11.90 -4.73
CA VAL A 98 9.72 10.76 -3.88
C VAL A 98 8.22 10.50 -4.01
N ALA A 99 7.88 9.27 -4.37
CA ALA A 99 6.51 8.78 -4.44
C ALA A 99 6.47 7.27 -4.19
N VAL A 100 5.34 6.78 -3.68
CA VAL A 100 5.06 5.35 -3.50
C VAL A 100 4.00 4.95 -4.51
N SER A 101 4.37 4.13 -5.50
CA SER A 101 3.38 3.57 -6.42
C SER A 101 2.47 2.58 -5.69
N THR A 102 1.18 2.68 -5.93
CA THR A 102 0.17 1.77 -5.40
C THR A 102 -0.88 1.49 -6.47
N THR A 103 -1.81 0.61 -6.18
CA THR A 103 -2.97 0.35 -7.04
C THR A 103 -4.07 1.38 -6.81
N ASP A 104 -4.98 1.49 -7.77
CA ASP A 104 -6.15 2.38 -7.69
C ASP A 104 -7.01 2.04 -6.46
N PRO A 105 -7.20 2.96 -5.50
CA PRO A 105 -7.91 2.70 -4.26
C PRO A 105 -9.41 2.42 -4.45
N VAL A 106 -9.98 2.83 -5.57
CA VAL A 106 -11.39 2.56 -5.90
C VAL A 106 -11.56 1.16 -6.51
N ARG A 107 -10.60 0.71 -7.30
CA ARG A 107 -10.68 -0.53 -8.09
C ARG A 107 -9.98 -1.73 -7.45
N SER A 108 -9.03 -1.49 -6.56
CA SER A 108 -8.18 -2.52 -5.95
C SER A 108 -8.25 -2.50 -4.43
N ASN A 109 -8.31 -3.68 -3.82
CA ASN A 109 -8.29 -3.78 -2.36
C ASN A 109 -6.96 -3.31 -1.76
N SER A 110 -5.81 -3.61 -2.38
CA SER A 110 -4.51 -3.16 -1.89
C SER A 110 -4.38 -1.64 -1.89
N GLY A 111 -4.87 -0.96 -2.94
CA GLY A 111 -4.92 0.50 -2.99
C GLY A 111 -5.86 1.10 -1.95
N ASN A 112 -7.03 0.49 -1.76
CA ASN A 112 -7.98 0.91 -0.72
C ASN A 112 -7.38 0.76 0.68
N MET A 113 -6.76 -0.38 0.98
CA MET A 113 -6.08 -0.61 2.25
C MET A 113 -4.90 0.35 2.46
N PHE A 114 -4.11 0.61 1.44
CA PHE A 114 -3.00 1.56 1.53
C PHE A 114 -3.49 2.99 1.76
N ALA A 115 -4.59 3.40 1.12
CA ALA A 115 -5.22 4.69 1.38
C ALA A 115 -5.67 4.83 2.85
N GLY A 116 -6.28 3.79 3.42
CA GLY A 116 -6.66 3.76 4.83
C GLY A 116 -5.44 3.85 5.77
N LEU A 117 -4.36 3.13 5.46
CA LEU A 117 -3.12 3.20 6.23
C LEU A 117 -2.47 4.60 6.15
N LEU A 118 -2.47 5.23 4.97
CA LEU A 118 -2.01 6.63 4.83
C LEU A 118 -2.90 7.61 5.60
N ALA A 119 -4.21 7.42 5.60
CA ALA A 119 -5.11 8.24 6.42
C ALA A 119 -4.76 8.14 7.91
N ASN A 120 -4.48 6.92 8.41
CA ASN A 120 -4.01 6.73 9.78
C ASN A 120 -2.70 7.48 10.07
N VAL A 121 -1.74 7.43 9.15
CA VAL A 121 -0.47 8.19 9.28
C VAL A 121 -0.74 9.69 9.34
N LEU A 122 -1.59 10.20 8.45
CA LEU A 122 -1.92 11.63 8.37
C LEU A 122 -2.70 12.13 9.60
N CYS A 123 -3.53 11.28 10.20
CA CYS A 123 -4.26 11.57 11.44
C CYS A 123 -3.38 11.41 12.70
N GLY A 124 -2.20 10.79 12.58
CA GLY A 124 -1.35 10.45 13.74
C GLY A 124 -1.94 9.35 14.62
N GLY A 125 -2.84 8.52 14.10
CA GLY A 125 -3.53 7.45 14.79
C GLY A 125 -4.59 6.80 13.89
N VAL A 126 -5.46 5.97 14.44
CA VAL A 126 -6.55 5.37 13.67
C VAL A 126 -7.52 6.47 13.21
N ALA A 127 -7.70 6.60 11.91
CA ALA A 127 -8.63 7.55 11.33
C ALA A 127 -10.08 7.15 11.62
N ASP A 128 -10.88 8.10 12.08
CA ASP A 128 -12.31 7.99 12.25
C ASP A 128 -13.06 9.00 11.35
N GLU A 129 -14.37 8.99 11.39
CA GLU A 129 -15.21 9.85 10.57
C GLU A 129 -14.86 11.36 10.75
N ALA A 130 -14.56 11.77 11.97
CA ALA A 130 -14.27 13.17 12.26
C ALA A 130 -12.85 13.58 11.83
N SER A 131 -11.85 12.72 12.04
CA SER A 131 -10.45 13.01 11.74
C SER A 131 -10.11 12.83 10.26
N VAL A 132 -10.77 11.88 9.58
CA VAL A 132 -10.48 11.59 8.17
C VAL A 132 -10.82 12.77 7.26
N GLU A 133 -11.92 13.48 7.51
CA GLU A 133 -12.32 14.64 6.71
C GLU A 133 -11.22 15.71 6.63
N ALA A 134 -10.52 15.94 7.73
CA ALA A 134 -9.44 16.93 7.80
C ALA A 134 -8.22 16.55 6.94
N VAL A 135 -7.98 15.25 6.72
CA VAL A 135 -6.81 14.76 5.98
C VAL A 135 -7.12 14.35 4.54
N LEU A 136 -8.40 14.25 4.15
CA LEU A 136 -8.81 13.88 2.78
C LEU A 136 -8.12 14.72 1.69
N PRO A 137 -8.01 16.06 1.79
CA PRO A 137 -7.35 16.87 0.76
C PRO A 137 -5.86 16.51 0.60
N ARG A 138 -5.18 16.19 1.71
CA ARG A 138 -3.77 15.75 1.69
C ARG A 138 -3.65 14.37 1.04
N LEU A 139 -4.51 13.45 1.44
CA LEU A 139 -4.56 12.10 0.87
C LEU A 139 -4.80 12.16 -0.64
N GLN A 140 -5.78 12.96 -1.08
CA GLN A 140 -6.07 13.18 -2.49
C GLN A 140 -4.83 13.72 -3.23
N THR A 141 -4.16 14.73 -2.70
CA THR A 141 -2.94 15.31 -3.29
C THR A 141 -1.83 14.27 -3.46
N ILE A 142 -1.66 13.37 -2.48
CA ILE A 142 -0.68 12.27 -2.57
C ILE A 142 -1.04 11.34 -3.74
N PHE A 143 -2.29 10.91 -3.84
CA PHE A 143 -2.73 10.01 -4.91
C PHE A 143 -2.71 10.65 -6.29
N GLU A 144 -3.06 11.94 -6.42
CA GLU A 144 -2.98 12.68 -7.69
C GLU A 144 -1.55 12.75 -8.25
N LYS A 145 -0.53 12.82 -7.37
CA LYS A 145 0.88 12.80 -7.79
C LYS A 145 1.33 11.47 -8.39
N LEU A 146 0.61 10.38 -8.13
CA LEU A 146 0.97 9.06 -8.63
C LEU A 146 0.60 8.86 -10.11
N GLY A 147 -0.33 9.67 -10.64
CA GLY A 147 -0.82 9.57 -12.02
C GLY A 147 -1.56 8.25 -12.26
N TYR A 148 -1.16 7.51 -13.29
CA TYR A 148 -1.78 6.21 -13.58
C TYR A 148 -1.44 5.18 -12.51
N MET A 149 -2.49 4.52 -12.01
CA MET A 149 -2.38 3.45 -11.01
C MET A 149 -2.91 2.14 -11.57
N GLU A 150 -2.22 1.06 -11.29
CA GLU A 150 -2.62 -0.28 -11.70
C GLU A 150 -3.93 -0.69 -11.02
N ALA A 151 -4.72 -1.51 -11.71
CA ALA A 151 -5.95 -2.06 -11.13
C ALA A 151 -5.72 -3.32 -10.28
N SER A 152 -4.52 -3.90 -10.36
CA SER A 152 -4.14 -5.16 -9.70
C SER A 152 -2.79 -5.02 -9.01
N SER A 153 -2.68 -5.55 -7.78
CA SER A 153 -1.41 -5.62 -7.07
C SER A 153 -0.40 -6.56 -7.74
N SER A 154 -0.89 -7.59 -8.43
CA SER A 154 -0.01 -8.49 -9.20
C SER A 154 0.65 -7.76 -10.37
N ASP A 155 -0.13 -6.96 -11.12
CA ASP A 155 0.44 -6.17 -12.23
C ASP A 155 1.45 -5.15 -11.72
N LEU A 156 1.17 -4.50 -10.57
CA LEU A 156 2.08 -3.55 -9.95
C LEU A 156 3.40 -4.23 -9.52
N PHE A 157 3.30 -5.38 -8.86
CA PHE A 157 4.47 -6.14 -8.41
C PHE A 157 5.30 -6.66 -9.59
N ASP A 158 4.64 -7.19 -10.61
CA ASP A 158 5.26 -7.62 -11.86
C ASP A 158 6.03 -6.48 -12.55
N GLN A 159 5.43 -5.28 -12.60
CA GLN A 159 6.10 -4.11 -13.14
C GLN A 159 7.33 -3.71 -12.31
N PHE A 160 7.21 -3.75 -10.98
CA PHE A 160 8.34 -3.49 -10.08
C PHE A 160 9.52 -4.41 -10.38
N LEU A 161 9.28 -5.71 -10.55
CA LEU A 161 10.33 -6.68 -10.88
C LEU A 161 10.92 -6.47 -12.27
N LYS A 162 10.09 -6.12 -13.27
CA LYS A 162 10.51 -6.05 -14.68
C LYS A 162 11.15 -4.71 -15.07
N THR A 163 10.67 -3.60 -14.50
CA THR A 163 11.07 -2.26 -14.96
C THR A 163 12.16 -1.61 -14.11
N GLY A 164 12.43 -2.18 -12.93
CA GLY A 164 13.49 -1.74 -12.04
C GLY A 164 13.26 -0.38 -11.40
N MET A 165 14.31 0.11 -10.74
CA MET A 165 14.32 1.27 -9.87
C MET A 165 13.82 2.57 -10.54
N GLY A 166 14.14 2.76 -11.83
CA GLY A 166 13.84 4.01 -12.54
C GLY A 166 12.35 4.24 -12.78
N ALA A 167 11.56 3.17 -12.96
CA ALA A 167 10.14 3.28 -13.24
C ALA A 167 9.25 3.11 -12.00
N LYS A 168 9.66 2.23 -11.09
CA LYS A 168 8.93 1.91 -9.85
C LYS A 168 9.90 1.92 -8.66
N PRO A 169 10.33 3.09 -8.19
CA PRO A 169 11.29 3.20 -7.09
C PRO A 169 10.81 2.53 -5.80
N ILE A 170 9.56 2.76 -5.45
CA ILE A 170 8.89 2.17 -4.28
C ILE A 170 7.49 1.76 -4.68
N ILE A 171 7.06 0.60 -4.22
CA ILE A 171 5.66 0.16 -4.35
C ILE A 171 5.09 -0.25 -3.00
N ALA A 172 3.78 -0.10 -2.84
CA ALA A 172 3.00 -0.67 -1.74
C ALA A 172 2.22 -1.88 -2.26
N ALA A 173 2.53 -3.06 -1.76
CA ALA A 173 1.92 -4.31 -2.21
C ALA A 173 1.87 -5.35 -1.07
N TYR A 174 1.26 -6.51 -1.30
CA TYR A 174 1.16 -7.56 -0.28
C TYR A 174 2.48 -8.31 -0.09
N GLU A 175 2.81 -8.61 1.18
CA GLU A 175 4.02 -9.36 1.54
C GLU A 175 4.09 -10.73 0.88
N ASN A 176 2.96 -11.44 0.75
CA ASN A 176 2.93 -12.76 0.14
C ASN A 176 3.43 -12.78 -1.30
N GLN A 177 3.38 -11.68 -2.04
CA GLN A 177 3.84 -11.62 -3.44
C GLN A 177 5.35 -11.89 -3.55
N LEU A 178 6.15 -11.37 -2.62
CA LEU A 178 7.57 -11.69 -2.57
C LEU A 178 7.81 -13.15 -2.15
N LEU A 179 7.06 -13.66 -1.18
CA LEU A 179 7.19 -15.05 -0.74
C LEU A 179 6.84 -16.03 -1.86
N GLU A 180 5.82 -15.72 -2.64
CA GLU A 180 5.40 -16.49 -3.80
C GLU A 180 6.48 -16.46 -4.90
N PHE A 181 6.95 -15.26 -5.26
CA PHE A 181 8.05 -15.09 -6.20
C PHE A 181 9.31 -15.86 -5.78
N ALA A 182 9.69 -15.78 -4.51
CA ALA A 182 10.83 -16.47 -3.96
C ALA A 182 10.69 -18.00 -4.01
N ALA A 183 9.49 -18.52 -3.77
CA ALA A 183 9.22 -19.96 -3.84
C ALA A 183 9.29 -20.48 -5.29
N GLU A 184 8.87 -19.65 -6.26
CA GLU A 184 8.91 -20.00 -7.69
C GLU A 184 10.30 -19.85 -8.31
N ASN A 185 11.15 -18.97 -7.76
CA ASN A 185 12.46 -18.62 -8.30
C ASN A 185 13.59 -18.85 -7.24
N PRO A 186 13.81 -20.09 -6.81
CA PRO A 186 14.82 -20.39 -5.81
C PRO A 186 16.23 -20.09 -6.35
N GLY A 187 16.91 -19.11 -5.76
CA GLY A 187 18.28 -18.71 -6.09
C GLY A 187 18.44 -17.38 -6.83
N ASP A 188 17.35 -16.68 -7.12
CA ASP A 188 17.37 -15.37 -7.81
C ASP A 188 17.31 -14.17 -6.83
N TRP A 189 17.61 -14.40 -5.54
CA TRP A 189 17.47 -13.38 -4.49
C TRP A 189 18.33 -13.64 -3.25
#